data_1e67c1d4a073f35d7a00f6d0f552a069
#
_entry.id   1e67c1d4a073f35d7a00f6d0f552a069
#
_cell.length_a   1.000
_cell.length_b   1.000
_cell.length_c   1.000
_cell.angle_alpha   90.00
_cell.angle_beta   90.00
_cell.angle_gamma   90.00
#
_symmetry.space_group_name_H-M   'P 1'
#
loop_
_entity.id
_entity.type
_entity.pdbx_description
1 polymer ?
#
loop_
_entity_poly.entity_id
_entity_poly.type
_entity_poly.pdbx_seq_one_letter_code
_entity_poly.pdbx_strand_id
1 'polypeptide(L)'
;MATIVAEQTMQRFLVVVTLLSALSAAPAYADARGDARKQVEFGIAVAQKGLWREAIFRWLRATELDPTYAQAFNNLAIAYEHEGDLVKAREAYEKALRLEPNNPLIKQNHDLFKEINDRTGRKDGR
;
A
#
# COMPACT_ATOMS: atom_id res chain seq x y z
N MET A 1 32.08 43.03 14.27
CA MET A 1 32.50 41.67 14.68
C MET A 1 31.44 40.91 15.51
N ALA A 2 30.71 41.54 16.41
CA ALA A 2 29.68 40.89 17.23
C ALA A 2 28.46 40.38 16.44
N THR A 3 28.06 41.04 15.36
CA THR A 3 26.93 40.66 14.48
C THR A 3 27.20 39.42 13.64
N ILE A 4 28.43 39.23 13.16
CA ILE A 4 28.79 38.05 12.30
C ILE A 4 28.84 36.78 13.14
N VAL A 5 29.30 36.87 14.41
CA VAL A 5 29.35 35.71 15.31
C VAL A 5 27.93 35.29 15.74
N ALA A 6 27.01 36.24 15.93
CA ALA A 6 25.61 35.96 16.25
C ALA A 6 24.86 35.27 15.08
N GLU A 7 25.09 35.74 13.85
CA GLU A 7 24.51 35.08 12.64
C GLU A 7 25.04 33.66 12.42
N GLN A 8 26.32 33.45 12.61
CA GLN A 8 26.90 32.10 12.47
C GLN A 8 26.41 31.14 13.54
N THR A 9 26.17 31.63 14.76
CA THR A 9 25.64 30.83 15.87
C THR A 9 24.18 30.45 15.59
N MET A 10 23.38 31.40 15.08
CA MET A 10 21.96 31.18 14.74
C MET A 10 21.82 30.24 13.57
N GLN A 11 22.68 30.35 12.55
CA GLN A 11 22.69 29.46 11.38
C GLN A 11 23.08 28.02 11.74
N ARG A 12 23.99 27.83 12.70
CA ARG A 12 24.34 26.51 13.22
C ARG A 12 23.21 25.90 14.05
N PHE A 13 22.47 26.70 14.80
CA PHE A 13 21.29 26.26 15.54
C PHE A 13 20.16 25.82 14.60
N LEU A 14 19.90 26.55 13.51
CA LEU A 14 18.90 26.20 12.51
C LEU A 14 19.23 24.89 11.78
N VAL A 15 20.49 24.65 11.45
CA VAL A 15 20.93 23.41 10.80
C VAL A 15 20.80 22.20 11.73
N VAL A 16 21.06 22.36 13.02
CA VAL A 16 20.92 21.28 14.00
C VAL A 16 19.45 20.96 14.25
N VAL A 17 18.58 21.95 14.30
CA VAL A 17 17.13 21.75 14.51
C VAL A 17 16.49 21.08 13.29
N THR A 18 16.90 21.41 12.06
CA THR A 18 16.38 20.77 10.85
C THR A 18 16.90 19.33 10.68
N LEU A 19 18.09 19.02 11.14
CA LEU A 19 18.63 17.65 11.16
C LEU A 19 17.97 16.75 12.20
N LEU A 20 17.58 17.30 13.37
CA LEU A 20 16.87 16.54 14.39
C LEU A 20 15.42 16.22 13.98
N SER A 21 14.75 17.08 13.22
CA SER A 21 13.38 16.83 12.76
C SER A 21 13.31 15.77 11.65
N ALA A 22 14.35 15.60 10.86
CA ALA A 22 14.43 14.52 9.85
C ALA A 22 14.69 13.14 10.46
N LEU A 23 15.31 13.09 11.66
CA LEU A 23 15.64 11.83 12.33
C LEU A 23 14.44 11.23 13.09
N SER A 24 13.42 12.03 13.42
CA SER A 24 12.24 11.56 14.16
C SER A 24 11.13 10.96 13.28
N ALA A 25 11.17 11.17 11.97
CA ALA A 25 10.17 10.62 11.06
C ALA A 25 10.44 9.15 10.64
N ALA A 26 11.70 8.74 10.65
CA ALA A 26 12.10 7.40 10.20
C ALA A 26 11.52 6.25 11.07
N PRO A 27 11.53 6.29 12.42
CA PRO A 27 10.97 5.22 13.23
C PRO A 27 9.44 5.08 13.07
N ALA A 28 8.70 6.18 12.94
CA ALA A 28 7.24 6.14 12.76
C ALA A 28 6.83 5.45 11.44
N TYR A 29 7.61 5.64 10.38
CA TYR A 29 7.36 4.97 9.09
C TYR A 29 7.67 3.47 9.13
N ALA A 30 8.74 3.08 9.84
CA ALA A 30 9.10 1.68 10.02
C ALA A 30 8.02 0.93 10.82
N ASP A 31 7.46 1.56 11.86
CA ASP A 31 6.38 1.00 12.67
C ASP A 31 5.08 0.85 11.86
N ALA A 32 4.70 1.86 11.08
CA ALA A 32 3.51 1.83 10.24
C ALA A 32 3.57 0.69 9.20
N ARG A 33 4.70 0.49 8.53
CA ARG A 33 4.92 -0.62 7.61
C ARG A 33 4.91 -1.97 8.33
N GLY A 34 5.50 -2.06 9.50
CA GLY A 34 5.50 -3.26 10.34
C GLY A 34 4.09 -3.66 10.76
N ASP A 35 3.28 -2.70 11.19
CA ASP A 35 1.89 -2.94 11.58
C ASP A 35 0.99 -3.26 10.38
N ALA A 36 1.19 -2.61 9.23
CA ALA A 36 0.51 -2.96 8.00
C ALA A 36 0.81 -4.39 7.56
N ARG A 37 2.06 -4.83 7.67
CA ARG A 37 2.46 -6.21 7.39
C ARG A 37 1.74 -7.22 8.26
N LYS A 38 1.63 -6.99 9.56
CA LYS A 38 0.86 -7.85 10.49
C LYS A 38 -0.60 -7.99 10.05
N GLN A 39 -1.23 -6.89 9.62
CA GLN A 39 -2.59 -6.93 9.09
C GLN A 39 -2.69 -7.74 7.80
N VAL A 40 -1.71 -7.62 6.90
CA VAL A 40 -1.65 -8.44 5.68
C VAL A 40 -1.51 -9.92 6.01
N GLU A 41 -0.59 -10.29 6.87
CA GLU A 41 -0.36 -11.67 7.30
C GLU A 41 -1.61 -12.28 7.95
N PHE A 42 -2.27 -11.53 8.82
CA PHE A 42 -3.52 -11.96 9.44
C PHE A 42 -4.63 -12.14 8.39
N GLY A 43 -4.75 -11.20 7.45
CA GLY A 43 -5.70 -11.29 6.35
C GLY A 43 -5.49 -12.53 5.48
N ILE A 44 -4.24 -12.88 5.17
CA ILE A 44 -3.90 -14.12 4.45
C ILE A 44 -4.36 -15.35 5.23
N ALA A 45 -4.09 -15.41 6.52
CA ALA A 45 -4.45 -16.54 7.37
C ALA A 45 -5.98 -16.76 7.43
N VAL A 46 -6.77 -15.70 7.49
CA VAL A 46 -8.24 -15.82 7.51
C VAL A 46 -8.82 -16.09 6.11
N ALA A 47 -8.20 -15.57 5.05
CA ALA A 47 -8.59 -15.88 3.67
C ALA A 47 -8.39 -17.36 3.34
N GLN A 48 -7.32 -17.98 3.83
CA GLN A 48 -7.06 -19.42 3.69
C GLN A 48 -8.15 -20.29 4.34
N LYS A 49 -8.87 -19.74 5.31
CA LYS A 49 -10.03 -20.37 5.96
C LYS A 49 -11.36 -20.03 5.26
N GLY A 50 -11.33 -19.33 4.14
CA GLY A 50 -12.51 -18.89 3.41
C GLY A 50 -13.21 -17.66 4.00
N LEU A 51 -12.61 -17.00 4.98
CA LEU A 51 -13.17 -15.82 5.66
C LEU A 51 -12.81 -14.54 4.90
N TRP A 52 -13.27 -14.43 3.66
CA TRP A 52 -12.88 -13.35 2.74
C TRP A 52 -13.25 -11.96 3.23
N ARG A 53 -14.41 -11.79 3.87
CA ARG A 53 -14.85 -10.48 4.40
C ARG A 53 -13.94 -9.99 5.53
N GLU A 54 -13.49 -10.89 6.40
CA GLU A 54 -12.51 -10.57 7.44
C GLU A 54 -11.15 -10.24 6.81
N ALA A 55 -10.73 -10.99 5.79
CA ALA A 55 -9.49 -10.69 5.06
C ALA A 55 -9.53 -9.29 4.44
N ILE A 56 -10.63 -8.91 3.78
CA ILE A 56 -10.83 -7.56 3.24
C ILE A 56 -10.68 -6.50 4.33
N PHE A 57 -11.33 -6.70 5.47
CA PHE A 57 -11.22 -5.77 6.61
C PHE A 57 -9.76 -5.60 7.05
N ARG A 58 -8.99 -6.70 7.16
CA ARG A 58 -7.59 -6.66 7.56
C ARG A 58 -6.72 -5.95 6.52
N TRP A 59 -6.94 -6.20 5.24
CA TRP A 59 -6.16 -5.57 4.18
C TRP A 59 -6.53 -4.10 3.98
N LEU A 60 -7.79 -3.71 4.17
CA LEU A 60 -8.18 -2.29 4.25
C LEU A 60 -7.45 -1.59 5.41
N ARG A 61 -7.39 -2.23 6.58
CA ARG A 61 -6.63 -1.68 7.70
C ARG A 61 -5.14 -1.54 7.40
N ALA A 62 -4.56 -2.49 6.66
CA ALA A 62 -3.19 -2.40 6.21
C ALA A 62 -2.96 -1.18 5.29
N THR A 63 -3.89 -0.89 4.38
CA THR A 63 -3.79 0.28 3.48
C THR A 63 -3.98 1.62 4.19
N GLU A 64 -4.70 1.65 5.30
CA GLU A 64 -4.80 2.83 6.16
C GLU A 64 -3.50 3.08 6.94
N LEU A 65 -2.88 2.01 7.47
CA LEU A 65 -1.62 2.09 8.18
C LEU A 65 -0.46 2.48 7.28
N ASP A 66 -0.42 1.90 6.08
CA ASP A 66 0.59 2.22 5.08
C ASP A 66 -0.03 2.28 3.67
N PRO A 67 -0.42 3.47 3.20
CA PRO A 67 -1.00 3.66 1.87
C PRO A 67 -0.08 3.34 0.69
N THR A 68 1.20 3.06 0.95
CA THR A 68 2.20 2.70 -0.07
C THR A 68 2.48 1.19 -0.11
N TYR A 69 1.74 0.39 0.66
CA TYR A 69 1.97 -1.05 0.72
C TYR A 69 1.23 -1.77 -0.42
N ALA A 70 1.90 -1.92 -1.56
CA ALA A 70 1.32 -2.49 -2.79
C ALA A 70 0.74 -3.90 -2.60
N GLN A 71 1.36 -4.74 -1.76
CA GLN A 71 0.86 -6.08 -1.47
C GLN A 71 -0.54 -6.07 -0.84
N ALA A 72 -0.84 -5.10 0.03
CA ALA A 72 -2.17 -4.98 0.62
C ALA A 72 -3.23 -4.71 -0.44
N PHE A 73 -2.95 -3.83 -1.39
CA PHE A 73 -3.85 -3.56 -2.53
C PHE A 73 -4.00 -4.75 -3.47
N ASN A 74 -2.91 -5.47 -3.76
CA ASN A 74 -2.97 -6.70 -4.55
C ASN A 74 -3.85 -7.77 -3.89
N ASN A 75 -3.73 -7.95 -2.59
CA ASN A 75 -4.56 -8.90 -1.85
C ASN A 75 -6.03 -8.47 -1.79
N LEU A 76 -6.31 -7.17 -1.63
CA LEU A 76 -7.66 -6.62 -1.74
C LEU A 76 -8.28 -6.92 -3.11
N ALA A 77 -7.51 -6.76 -4.19
CA ALA A 77 -7.98 -7.05 -5.53
C ALA A 77 -8.43 -8.51 -5.66
N ILE A 78 -7.61 -9.45 -5.20
CA ILE A 78 -7.93 -10.89 -5.20
C ILE A 78 -9.20 -11.18 -4.40
N ALA A 79 -9.37 -10.55 -3.24
CA ALA A 79 -10.56 -10.76 -2.42
C ALA A 79 -11.82 -10.16 -3.07
N TYR A 80 -11.73 -9.00 -3.68
CA TYR A 80 -12.84 -8.41 -4.43
C TYR A 80 -13.23 -9.25 -5.66
N GLU A 81 -12.26 -9.85 -6.36
CA GLU A 81 -12.57 -10.85 -7.40
C GLU A 81 -13.37 -12.01 -6.83
N HIS A 82 -12.93 -12.54 -5.70
CA HIS A 82 -13.62 -13.66 -5.04
C HIS A 82 -15.05 -13.31 -4.64
N GLU A 83 -15.29 -12.08 -4.19
CA GLU A 83 -16.61 -11.56 -3.83
C GLU A 83 -17.43 -11.11 -5.06
N GLY A 84 -16.84 -11.12 -6.26
CA GLY A 84 -17.51 -10.69 -7.50
C GLY A 84 -17.58 -9.17 -7.69
N ASP A 85 -16.91 -8.39 -6.85
CA ASP A 85 -16.81 -6.92 -7.00
C ASP A 85 -15.67 -6.56 -7.95
N LEU A 86 -15.91 -6.73 -9.25
CA LEU A 86 -14.90 -6.57 -10.29
C LEU A 86 -14.44 -5.12 -10.47
N VAL A 87 -15.27 -4.15 -10.08
CA VAL A 87 -14.90 -2.72 -10.12
C VAL A 87 -13.85 -2.44 -9.07
N LYS A 88 -14.09 -2.81 -7.82
CA LYS A 88 -13.10 -2.65 -6.74
C LYS A 88 -11.85 -3.48 -6.95
N ALA A 89 -11.99 -4.68 -7.52
CA ALA A 89 -10.83 -5.51 -7.87
C ALA A 89 -9.91 -4.78 -8.85
N ARG A 90 -10.45 -4.22 -9.92
CA ARG A 90 -9.71 -3.43 -10.92
C ARG A 90 -8.98 -2.25 -10.29
N GLU A 91 -9.71 -1.45 -9.50
CA GLU A 91 -9.14 -0.27 -8.82
C GLU A 91 -7.99 -0.64 -7.90
N ALA A 92 -8.12 -1.74 -7.16
CA ALA A 92 -7.10 -2.22 -6.25
C ALA A 92 -5.85 -2.74 -6.99
N TYR A 93 -6.01 -3.49 -8.07
CA TYR A 93 -4.89 -3.92 -8.93
C TYR A 93 -4.15 -2.72 -9.54
N GLU A 94 -4.89 -1.76 -10.08
CA GLU A 94 -4.30 -0.55 -10.65
C GLU A 94 -3.54 0.27 -9.61
N LYS A 95 -4.05 0.34 -8.38
CA LYS A 95 -3.35 1.00 -7.28
C LYS A 95 -2.06 0.27 -6.93
N ALA A 96 -2.10 -1.07 -6.82
CA ALA A 96 -0.92 -1.87 -6.56
C ALA A 96 0.16 -1.68 -7.65
N LEU A 97 -0.24 -1.67 -8.92
CA LEU A 97 0.68 -1.43 -10.05
C LEU A 97 1.26 -0.01 -10.07
N ARG A 98 0.47 1.01 -9.70
CA ARG A 98 1.03 2.37 -9.56
C ARG A 98 2.10 2.46 -8.49
N LEU A 99 1.96 1.70 -7.40
CA LEU A 99 2.92 1.67 -6.32
C LEU A 99 4.17 0.86 -6.67
N GLU A 100 4.00 -0.27 -7.34
CA GLU A 100 5.08 -1.19 -7.74
C GLU A 100 4.91 -1.65 -9.19
N PRO A 101 5.20 -0.79 -10.19
CA PRO A 101 4.93 -1.07 -11.60
C PRO A 101 5.74 -2.24 -12.18
N ASN A 102 6.85 -2.58 -11.55
CA ASN A 102 7.74 -3.66 -11.99
C ASN A 102 7.62 -4.94 -11.15
N ASN A 103 6.64 -5.01 -10.24
CA ASN A 103 6.41 -6.22 -9.45
C ASN A 103 5.75 -7.31 -10.32
N PRO A 104 6.45 -8.43 -10.60
CA PRO A 104 5.97 -9.44 -11.54
C PRO A 104 4.70 -10.15 -11.04
N LEU A 105 4.54 -10.34 -9.72
CA LEU A 105 3.37 -10.98 -9.15
C LEU A 105 2.11 -10.12 -9.33
N ILE A 106 2.21 -8.83 -9.00
CA ILE A 106 1.09 -7.89 -9.16
C ILE A 106 0.69 -7.78 -10.63
N LYS A 107 1.68 -7.67 -11.51
CA LYS A 107 1.45 -7.61 -12.96
C LYS A 107 0.75 -8.87 -13.46
N GLN A 108 1.23 -10.04 -13.08
CA GLN A 108 0.63 -11.33 -13.47
C GLN A 108 -0.83 -11.43 -13.00
N ASN A 109 -1.12 -11.09 -11.75
CA ASN A 109 -2.47 -11.13 -11.20
C ASN A 109 -3.41 -10.17 -11.96
N HIS A 110 -2.96 -8.94 -12.21
CA HIS A 110 -3.74 -7.96 -12.96
C HIS A 110 -4.00 -8.40 -14.41
N ASP A 111 -2.99 -8.92 -15.11
CA ASP A 111 -3.11 -9.37 -16.48
C ASP A 111 -4.10 -10.55 -16.58
N LEU A 112 -4.04 -11.50 -15.65
CA LEU A 112 -4.98 -12.60 -15.55
C LEU A 112 -6.42 -12.12 -15.27
N PHE A 113 -6.57 -11.20 -14.34
CA PHE A 113 -7.85 -10.56 -14.06
C PHE A 113 -8.45 -9.93 -15.32
N LYS A 114 -7.68 -9.16 -16.07
CA LYS A 114 -8.14 -8.55 -17.33
C LYS A 114 -8.54 -9.60 -18.36
N GLU A 115 -7.71 -10.60 -18.55
CA GLU A 115 -7.97 -11.65 -19.53
C GLU A 115 -9.29 -12.37 -19.26
N ILE A 116 -9.56 -12.72 -18.01
CA ILE A 116 -10.80 -13.40 -17.61
C ILE A 116 -12.01 -12.49 -17.82
N ASN A 117 -11.93 -11.23 -17.38
CA ASN A 117 -13.06 -10.30 -17.46
C ASN A 117 -13.36 -9.82 -18.88
N ASP A 118 -12.34 -9.63 -19.72
CA ASP A 118 -12.53 -9.26 -21.12
C ASP A 118 -13.17 -10.42 -21.93
N ARG A 119 -12.90 -11.68 -21.56
CA ARG A 119 -13.54 -12.84 -22.16
C ARG A 119 -15.02 -12.97 -21.76
N THR A 120 -15.36 -12.70 -20.50
CA THR A 120 -16.75 -12.75 -20.02
C THR A 120 -17.59 -11.64 -20.62
N GLY A 121 -17.10 -10.40 -20.61
CA GLY A 121 -17.79 -9.24 -21.20
C GLY A 121 -18.03 -9.39 -22.71
N ARG A 122 -17.22 -10.18 -23.42
CA ARG A 122 -17.39 -10.45 -24.84
C ARG A 122 -18.48 -11.52 -25.11
N LYS A 123 -18.78 -12.38 -24.14
CA LYS A 123 -19.82 -13.41 -24.25
C LYS A 123 -21.22 -12.87 -23.96
N ASP A 124 -21.34 -11.86 -23.11
CA ASP A 124 -22.62 -11.26 -22.72
C ASP A 124 -23.09 -10.17 -23.71
N GLY A 125 -22.28 -9.82 -24.69
CA GLY A 125 -22.56 -8.81 -25.71
C GLY A 125 -23.12 -9.35 -27.04
N ARG A 126 -23.69 -10.56 -27.07
CA ARG A 126 -24.38 -11.12 -28.23
C ARG A 126 -25.89 -11.25 -28.00
#